data_7896db2625baaceeb6f5c0283f87e4b0
#
_entry.id   7896db2625baaceeb6f5c0283f87e4b0
#
_cell.length_a   1.000
_cell.length_b   1.000
_cell.length_c   1.000
_cell.angle_alpha   90.00
_cell.angle_beta   90.00
_cell.angle_gamma   90.00
#
_symmetry.space_group_name_H-M   'P 1'
#
loop_
_entity.id
_entity.type
_entity.pdbx_description
1 polymer ?
#
loop_
_entity_poly.entity_id
_entity_poly.type
_entity_poly.pdbx_seq_one_letter_code
_entity_poly.pdbx_strand_id
1 'polypeptide(L)'
;GNDKKPHPLQVAFSRENASQCGYCTPGFIISGVSLLNSDKEINDNTINDAFSGNLCRCTGYSPIIKALKTVAKYDVQIKPKHFKEETYDIKLGNVTYHHPVKIDELKKLTKIKNFKFLAGGTDLNLQRPIINERENTIISLSSIKELKKVKISNNKISLGSSVTIETFLEIIEDKIPEIIETLQRFGSPQIRNQGTIGGNLCTSSPIGDLAPVLLVLNSSLNIFGKD
;
A
#
# COMPACT_ATOMS: atom_id res chain seq x y z
N GLY A 1 11.90 11.41 -13.53
CA GLY A 1 13.02 12.05 -14.18
C GLY A 1 14.11 11.06 -14.56
N ASN A 2 15.09 11.54 -15.25
CA ASN A 2 16.32 10.81 -15.58
C ASN A 2 17.52 11.77 -15.47
N ASP A 3 18.74 11.29 -15.71
CA ASP A 3 19.97 12.08 -15.53
C ASP A 3 20.01 13.36 -16.39
N LYS A 4 19.39 13.34 -17.56
CA LYS A 4 19.33 14.50 -18.47
C LYS A 4 18.15 15.43 -18.18
N LYS A 5 17.07 14.90 -17.57
CA LYS A 5 15.85 15.64 -17.24
C LYS A 5 15.31 15.18 -15.89
N PRO A 6 15.91 15.61 -14.77
CA PRO A 6 15.43 15.26 -13.44
C PRO A 6 14.02 15.80 -13.21
N HIS A 7 13.26 15.12 -12.35
CA HIS A 7 11.94 15.61 -11.93
C HIS A 7 12.10 16.93 -11.13
N PRO A 8 11.18 17.92 -11.27
CA PRO A 8 11.27 19.19 -10.55
C PRO A 8 11.49 19.03 -9.04
N LEU A 9 10.89 18.04 -8.40
CA LEU A 9 11.11 17.76 -6.99
C LEU A 9 12.55 17.31 -6.68
N GLN A 10 13.20 16.56 -7.57
CA GLN A 10 14.62 16.21 -7.39
C GLN A 10 15.51 17.48 -7.43
N VAL A 11 15.19 18.40 -8.35
CA VAL A 11 15.90 19.71 -8.45
C VAL A 11 15.65 20.54 -7.19
N ALA A 12 14.42 20.59 -6.70
CA ALA A 12 14.07 21.32 -5.48
C ALA A 12 14.79 20.75 -4.24
N PHE A 13 14.90 19.43 -4.12
CA PHE A 13 15.65 18.79 -3.04
C PHE A 13 17.12 19.24 -3.01
N SER A 14 17.75 19.36 -4.17
CA SER A 14 19.13 19.86 -4.28
C SER A 14 19.21 21.35 -3.88
N ARG A 15 18.30 22.18 -4.36
CA ARG A 15 18.30 23.64 -4.12
C ARG A 15 18.01 24.02 -2.67
N GLU A 16 17.11 23.27 -2.02
CA GLU A 16 16.69 23.53 -0.64
C GLU A 16 17.55 22.79 0.40
N ASN A 17 18.65 22.14 -0.02
CA ASN A 17 19.49 21.29 0.85
C ASN A 17 18.68 20.22 1.59
N ALA A 18 17.66 19.66 0.94
CA ALA A 18 16.76 18.66 1.48
C ALA A 18 17.35 17.25 1.54
N SER A 19 18.62 17.10 1.14
CA SER A 19 19.36 15.83 1.18
C SER A 19 20.75 16.04 1.75
N GLN A 20 21.13 15.22 2.74
CA GLN A 20 22.48 15.20 3.29
C GLN A 20 23.13 13.85 3.01
N CYS A 21 22.89 12.80 3.82
CA CYS A 21 23.43 11.47 3.53
C CYS A 21 22.78 10.79 2.32
N GLY A 22 21.59 11.25 1.88
CA GLY A 22 20.89 10.75 0.69
C GLY A 22 20.07 9.49 0.89
N TYR A 23 20.21 8.78 2.01
CA TYR A 23 19.58 7.47 2.22
C TYR A 23 18.04 7.51 2.18
N CYS A 24 17.43 8.50 2.80
CA CYS A 24 15.97 8.68 2.83
C CYS A 24 15.41 9.42 1.60
N THR A 25 16.26 10.08 0.83
CA THR A 25 15.89 10.99 -0.26
C THR A 25 14.98 10.34 -1.31
N PRO A 26 15.27 9.12 -1.82
CA PRO A 26 14.39 8.47 -2.79
C PRO A 26 12.97 8.26 -2.25
N GLY A 27 12.83 7.85 -0.98
CA GLY A 27 11.52 7.65 -0.33
C GLY A 27 10.71 8.94 -0.27
N PHE A 28 11.30 10.03 0.22
CA PHE A 28 10.62 11.34 0.26
C PHE A 28 10.26 11.87 -1.13
N ILE A 29 11.12 11.69 -2.12
CA ILE A 29 10.83 12.11 -3.50
C ILE A 29 9.62 11.32 -4.04
N ILE A 30 9.58 9.99 -3.87
CA ILE A 30 8.45 9.18 -4.35
C ILE A 30 7.15 9.55 -3.62
N SER A 31 7.17 9.69 -2.30
CA SER A 31 5.99 10.11 -1.52
C SER A 31 5.53 11.52 -1.90
N GLY A 32 6.46 12.45 -2.10
CA GLY A 32 6.15 13.80 -2.55
C GLY A 32 5.57 13.84 -3.97
N VAL A 33 6.12 13.04 -4.88
CA VAL A 33 5.56 12.91 -6.24
C VAL A 33 4.16 12.31 -6.19
N SER A 34 3.93 11.31 -5.36
CA SER A 34 2.59 10.72 -5.17
C SER A 34 1.58 11.78 -4.70
N LEU A 35 1.94 12.58 -3.70
CA LEU A 35 1.09 13.67 -3.22
C LEU A 35 0.83 14.73 -4.29
N LEU A 36 1.85 15.15 -5.05
CA LEU A 36 1.72 16.12 -6.15
C LEU A 36 0.83 15.61 -7.31
N ASN A 37 0.63 14.31 -7.43
CA ASN A 37 -0.23 13.69 -8.44
C ASN A 37 -1.61 13.25 -7.88
N SER A 38 -1.90 13.55 -6.63
CA SER A 38 -3.21 13.34 -6.02
C SER A 38 -4.09 14.58 -6.16
N ASP A 39 -5.39 14.40 -5.94
CA ASP A 39 -6.36 15.50 -5.91
C ASP A 39 -6.36 16.24 -4.54
N LYS A 40 -5.48 15.86 -3.61
CA LYS A 40 -5.39 16.48 -2.27
C LYS A 40 -4.77 17.86 -2.35
N GLU A 41 -5.32 18.80 -1.59
CA GLU A 41 -4.72 20.12 -1.41
C GLU A 41 -3.33 20.00 -0.76
N ILE A 42 -2.36 20.75 -1.24
CA ILE A 42 -0.99 20.77 -0.69
C ILE A 42 -0.90 21.76 0.47
N ASN A 43 -1.10 21.26 1.67
CA ASN A 43 -0.97 21.99 2.93
C ASN A 43 -0.12 21.20 3.93
N ASP A 44 0.13 21.75 5.12
CA ASP A 44 0.99 21.12 6.11
C ASP A 44 0.46 19.75 6.57
N ASN A 45 -0.84 19.59 6.71
CA ASN A 45 -1.44 18.33 7.15
C ASN A 45 -1.25 17.23 6.09
N THR A 46 -1.56 17.53 4.82
CA THR A 46 -1.41 16.56 3.73
C THR A 46 0.05 16.20 3.45
N ILE A 47 0.97 17.17 3.61
CA ILE A 47 2.41 16.92 3.51
C ILE A 47 2.89 16.02 4.65
N ASN A 48 2.49 16.30 5.89
CA ASN A 48 2.88 15.51 7.06
C ASN A 48 2.32 14.08 6.96
N ASP A 49 1.07 13.90 6.53
CA ASP A 49 0.51 12.58 6.29
C ASP A 49 1.31 11.83 5.20
N ALA A 50 1.51 12.44 4.04
CA ALA A 50 2.23 11.82 2.93
C ALA A 50 3.67 11.41 3.31
N PHE A 51 4.33 12.15 4.19
CA PHE A 51 5.69 11.88 4.63
C PHE A 51 5.79 11.04 5.89
N SER A 52 4.69 10.72 6.56
CA SER A 52 4.67 10.02 7.86
C SER A 52 5.39 8.66 7.86
N GLY A 53 5.42 7.97 6.71
CA GLY A 53 6.16 6.72 6.52
C GLY A 53 7.64 6.87 6.16
N ASN A 54 8.15 8.11 6.03
CA ASN A 54 9.53 8.38 5.66
C ASN A 54 10.28 9.00 6.82
N LEU A 55 11.42 8.42 7.20
CA LEU A 55 12.23 8.89 8.31
C LEU A 55 13.53 9.52 7.80
N CYS A 56 13.87 10.70 8.33
CA CYS A 56 15.14 11.35 8.11
C CYS A 56 15.81 11.72 9.44
N ARG A 57 17.08 11.35 9.61
CA ARG A 57 17.86 11.70 10.80
C ARG A 57 18.71 12.96 10.63
N CYS A 58 18.94 13.38 9.40
CA CYS A 58 19.96 14.39 9.09
C CYS A 58 19.39 15.81 8.96
N THR A 59 18.25 15.99 8.25
CA THR A 59 17.81 17.31 7.78
C THR A 59 16.89 18.06 8.73
N GLY A 60 16.27 17.36 9.70
CA GLY A 60 15.21 17.94 10.57
C GLY A 60 13.91 18.23 9.80
N TYR A 61 13.70 17.63 8.61
CA TYR A 61 12.48 17.66 7.79
C TYR A 61 12.16 19.01 7.13
N SER A 62 12.43 20.14 7.76
CA SER A 62 12.05 21.48 7.26
C SER A 62 12.49 21.74 5.81
N PRO A 63 13.74 21.44 5.39
CA PRO A 63 14.15 21.60 3.99
C PRO A 63 13.38 20.68 3.03
N ILE A 64 13.00 19.48 3.48
CA ILE A 64 12.22 18.51 2.68
C ILE A 64 10.83 19.05 2.40
N ILE A 65 10.14 19.53 3.44
CA ILE A 65 8.82 20.16 3.35
C ILE A 65 8.88 21.39 2.44
N LYS A 66 9.91 22.23 2.60
CA LYS A 66 10.12 23.42 1.78
C LYS A 66 10.31 23.06 0.30
N ALA A 67 11.11 22.04 0.00
CA ALA A 67 11.33 21.58 -1.36
C ALA A 67 10.02 21.14 -2.02
N LEU A 68 9.14 20.39 -1.31
CA LEU A 68 7.85 20.02 -1.84
C LEU A 68 6.95 21.24 -2.10
N LYS A 69 6.82 22.16 -1.13
CA LYS A 69 6.02 23.38 -1.26
C LYS A 69 6.48 24.26 -2.44
N THR A 70 7.78 24.29 -2.71
CA THR A 70 8.33 25.03 -3.86
C THR A 70 7.83 24.47 -5.19
N VAL A 71 7.71 23.13 -5.29
CA VAL A 71 7.29 22.45 -6.52
C VAL A 71 5.77 22.36 -6.66
N ALA A 72 5.03 22.40 -5.57
CA ALA A 72 3.56 22.33 -5.58
C ALA A 72 2.88 23.44 -6.41
N LYS A 73 3.61 24.50 -6.74
CA LYS A 73 3.13 25.62 -7.57
C LYS A 73 3.15 25.31 -9.08
N TYR A 74 3.72 24.18 -9.48
CA TYR A 74 3.88 23.80 -10.88
C TYR A 74 3.10 22.54 -11.20
N ASP A 75 2.60 22.43 -12.42
CA ASP A 75 2.04 21.16 -12.92
C ASP A 75 3.19 20.18 -13.19
N VAL A 76 3.28 19.15 -12.36
CA VAL A 76 4.35 18.13 -12.41
C VAL A 76 3.80 16.73 -12.53
N GLN A 77 2.63 16.58 -13.12
CA GLN A 77 1.95 15.29 -13.22
C GLN A 77 2.76 14.24 -13.97
N ILE A 78 2.76 13.05 -13.44
CA ILE A 78 3.33 11.84 -14.06
C ILE A 78 2.17 10.95 -14.51
N LYS A 79 2.13 10.64 -15.81
CA LYS A 79 1.17 9.66 -16.33
C LYS A 79 1.63 8.26 -15.91
N PRO A 80 0.83 7.49 -15.17
CA PRO A 80 1.17 6.12 -14.81
C PRO A 80 1.27 5.25 -16.08
N LYS A 81 2.25 4.34 -16.10
CA LYS A 81 2.32 3.30 -17.13
C LYS A 81 1.44 2.14 -16.68
N HIS A 82 0.49 1.78 -17.53
CA HIS A 82 -0.29 0.56 -17.33
C HIS A 82 0.47 -0.62 -17.95
N PHE A 83 0.72 -1.64 -17.14
CA PHE A 83 1.25 -2.91 -17.59
C PHE A 83 0.09 -3.89 -17.76
N LYS A 84 0.18 -4.76 -18.77
CA LYS A 84 -0.79 -5.84 -18.92
C LYS A 84 -0.59 -6.84 -17.79
N GLU A 85 -1.67 -7.11 -17.06
CA GLU A 85 -1.66 -8.13 -16.02
C GLU A 85 -1.81 -9.50 -16.68
N GLU A 86 -0.81 -10.35 -16.52
CA GLU A 86 -0.78 -11.73 -17.05
C GLU A 86 -0.43 -12.70 -15.92
N THR A 87 -0.95 -13.92 -16.03
CA THR A 87 -0.56 -15.00 -15.11
C THR A 87 0.85 -15.46 -15.44
N TYR A 88 1.70 -15.55 -14.44
CA TYR A 88 3.06 -16.07 -14.58
C TYR A 88 3.54 -16.72 -13.29
N ASP A 89 4.56 -17.57 -13.43
CA ASP A 89 5.28 -18.19 -12.33
C ASP A 89 6.76 -17.84 -12.40
N ILE A 90 7.37 -17.62 -11.24
CA ILE A 90 8.81 -17.37 -11.12
C ILE A 90 9.38 -18.37 -10.10
N LYS A 91 10.50 -19.01 -10.45
CA LYS A 91 11.28 -19.81 -9.51
C LYS A 91 12.61 -19.12 -9.25
N LEU A 92 12.88 -18.81 -7.99
CA LEU A 92 14.13 -18.20 -7.55
C LEU A 92 14.69 -19.03 -6.37
N GLY A 93 15.72 -19.81 -6.64
CA GLY A 93 16.27 -20.75 -5.66
C GLY A 93 15.18 -21.74 -5.20
N ASN A 94 14.94 -21.78 -3.90
CA ASN A 94 13.93 -22.65 -3.27
C ASN A 94 12.54 -21.99 -3.17
N VAL A 95 12.34 -20.81 -3.73
CA VAL A 95 11.06 -20.10 -3.69
C VAL A 95 10.38 -20.21 -5.05
N THR A 96 9.11 -20.65 -5.05
CA THR A 96 8.22 -20.57 -6.22
C THR A 96 7.18 -19.50 -5.97
N TYR A 97 7.11 -18.53 -6.86
CA TYR A 97 6.14 -17.44 -6.82
C TYR A 97 5.12 -17.60 -7.94
N HIS A 98 3.85 -17.69 -7.58
CA HIS A 98 2.73 -17.76 -8.51
C HIS A 98 1.99 -16.42 -8.52
N HIS A 99 1.72 -15.90 -9.71
CA HIS A 99 0.98 -14.66 -9.95
C HIS A 99 -0.30 -14.92 -10.76
N PRO A 100 -1.36 -15.45 -10.14
CA PRO A 100 -2.64 -15.64 -10.82
C PRO A 100 -3.37 -14.30 -10.98
N VAL A 101 -4.11 -14.14 -12.09
CA VAL A 101 -4.97 -12.97 -12.35
C VAL A 101 -6.47 -13.29 -12.26
N LYS A 102 -6.84 -14.58 -12.10
CA LYS A 102 -8.22 -15.05 -12.00
C LYS A 102 -8.44 -15.87 -10.75
N ILE A 103 -9.65 -15.79 -10.21
CA ILE A 103 -10.03 -16.54 -9.02
C ILE A 103 -9.96 -18.07 -9.23
N ASP A 104 -10.27 -18.57 -10.43
CA ASP A 104 -10.21 -19.99 -10.72
C ASP A 104 -8.78 -20.54 -10.81
N GLU A 105 -7.81 -19.71 -11.19
CA GLU A 105 -6.39 -20.05 -11.12
C GLU A 105 -5.95 -20.14 -9.66
N LEU A 106 -6.37 -19.18 -8.82
CA LEU A 106 -6.13 -19.23 -7.38
C LEU A 106 -6.66 -20.53 -6.77
N LYS A 107 -7.90 -20.92 -7.08
CA LYS A 107 -8.49 -22.18 -6.59
C LYS A 107 -7.63 -23.41 -6.90
N LYS A 108 -7.00 -23.45 -8.06
CA LYS A 108 -6.09 -24.55 -8.42
C LYS A 108 -4.83 -24.53 -7.57
N LEU A 109 -4.27 -23.34 -7.33
CA LEU A 109 -3.04 -23.15 -6.55
C LEU A 109 -3.22 -23.48 -5.06
N THR A 110 -4.43 -23.30 -4.49
CA THR A 110 -4.69 -23.68 -3.08
C THR A 110 -4.61 -25.19 -2.79
N LYS A 111 -4.50 -26.03 -3.83
CA LYS A 111 -4.23 -27.47 -3.67
C LYS A 111 -2.76 -27.77 -3.39
N ILE A 112 -1.85 -26.85 -3.62
CA ILE A 112 -0.44 -26.97 -3.28
C ILE A 112 -0.32 -27.03 -1.75
N LYS A 113 0.59 -27.85 -1.25
CA LYS A 113 0.89 -27.90 0.20
C LYS A 113 1.93 -26.83 0.54
N ASN A 114 1.85 -26.30 1.76
CA ASN A 114 2.86 -25.38 2.32
C ASN A 114 3.07 -24.10 1.49
N PHE A 115 2.00 -23.40 1.16
CA PHE A 115 2.06 -22.08 0.53
C PHE A 115 1.75 -20.95 1.52
N LYS A 116 2.16 -19.75 1.15
CA LYS A 116 1.77 -18.49 1.80
C LYS A 116 1.09 -17.59 0.79
N PHE A 117 0.00 -16.94 1.20
CA PHE A 117 -0.60 -15.87 0.40
C PHE A 117 0.19 -14.57 0.59
N LEU A 118 0.41 -13.87 -0.51
CA LEU A 118 0.97 -12.53 -0.54
C LEU A 118 -0.09 -11.55 -1.07
N ALA A 119 -0.70 -10.80 -0.18
CA ALA A 119 -1.56 -9.66 -0.53
C ALA A 119 -0.70 -8.38 -0.58
N GLY A 120 -0.80 -7.49 0.41
CA GLY A 120 0.03 -6.30 0.50
C GLY A 120 1.47 -6.51 1.01
N GLY A 121 1.73 -7.61 1.67
CA GLY A 121 3.06 -7.99 2.14
C GLY A 121 3.59 -7.21 3.35
N THR A 122 2.85 -6.28 3.90
CA THR A 122 3.30 -5.39 5.00
C THR A 122 3.68 -6.14 6.27
N ASP A 123 3.05 -7.29 6.54
CA ASP A 123 3.39 -8.16 7.65
C ASP A 123 4.34 -9.29 7.24
N LEU A 124 4.09 -9.92 6.10
CA LEU A 124 4.89 -11.04 5.61
C LEU A 124 6.37 -10.64 5.44
N ASN A 125 6.66 -9.42 5.02
CA ASN A 125 8.01 -8.90 4.85
C ASN A 125 8.76 -8.67 6.18
N LEU A 126 8.06 -8.60 7.30
CA LEU A 126 8.68 -8.52 8.64
C LEU A 126 9.17 -9.88 9.13
N GLN A 127 8.61 -10.95 8.60
CA GLN A 127 9.09 -12.30 8.89
C GLN A 127 10.46 -12.46 8.23
N ARG A 128 11.40 -13.14 8.93
CA ARG A 128 12.77 -13.37 8.42
C ARG A 128 12.74 -13.87 6.99
N PRO A 129 13.79 -13.53 6.18
CA PRO A 129 13.77 -13.72 4.73
C PRO A 129 13.18 -15.08 4.36
N ILE A 130 12.15 -15.05 3.54
CA ILE A 130 11.46 -16.24 2.98
C ILE A 130 12.45 -17.17 2.25
N ILE A 131 13.66 -16.67 1.98
CA ILE A 131 14.72 -17.28 1.19
C ILE A 131 15.49 -18.38 1.99
N ASN A 132 15.24 -18.56 3.29
CA ASN A 132 16.00 -19.55 4.07
C ASN A 132 15.45 -20.98 3.94
N GLU A 133 16.24 -21.80 3.24
CA GLU A 133 16.49 -23.26 3.40
C GLU A 133 15.36 -24.26 3.16
N ARG A 134 14.08 -23.86 3.03
CA ARG A 134 12.98 -24.78 2.70
C ARG A 134 12.26 -24.33 1.45
N GLU A 135 11.76 -25.26 0.68
CA GLU A 135 10.86 -24.93 -0.44
C GLU A 135 9.68 -24.13 0.07
N ASN A 136 9.55 -22.89 -0.43
CA ASN A 136 8.47 -21.98 -0.10
C ASN A 136 7.67 -21.66 -1.36
N THR A 137 6.37 -21.84 -1.28
CA THR A 137 5.45 -21.41 -2.33
C THR A 137 4.75 -20.14 -1.88
N ILE A 138 4.83 -19.11 -2.70
CA ILE A 138 4.12 -17.83 -2.50
C ILE A 138 3.09 -17.67 -3.59
N ILE A 139 1.85 -17.38 -3.21
CA ILE A 139 0.75 -17.12 -4.14
C ILE A 139 0.33 -15.67 -3.97
N SER A 140 0.53 -14.88 -5.01
CA SER A 140 0.14 -13.46 -5.02
C SER A 140 -1.37 -13.32 -5.18
N LEU A 141 -1.96 -12.40 -4.41
CA LEU A 141 -3.36 -12.01 -4.54
C LEU A 141 -3.54 -10.65 -5.23
N SER A 142 -2.42 -9.99 -5.57
CA SER A 142 -2.39 -8.58 -5.96
C SER A 142 -3.10 -8.26 -7.28
N SER A 143 -3.20 -9.21 -8.22
CA SER A 143 -3.80 -8.99 -9.54
C SER A 143 -5.16 -9.66 -9.74
N ILE A 144 -5.71 -10.28 -8.70
CA ILE A 144 -7.04 -10.90 -8.76
C ILE A 144 -8.11 -9.82 -8.57
N LYS A 145 -8.75 -9.42 -9.67
CA LYS A 145 -9.73 -8.31 -9.68
C LYS A 145 -10.93 -8.57 -8.77
N GLU A 146 -11.36 -9.82 -8.66
CA GLU A 146 -12.48 -10.24 -7.80
C GLU A 146 -12.21 -9.93 -6.32
N LEU A 147 -10.96 -10.05 -5.88
CA LEU A 147 -10.56 -9.75 -4.51
C LEU A 147 -10.40 -8.25 -4.21
N LYS A 148 -10.43 -7.41 -5.24
CA LYS A 148 -10.39 -5.95 -5.12
C LYS A 148 -11.75 -5.28 -5.30
N LYS A 149 -12.82 -6.06 -5.53
CA LYS A 149 -14.14 -5.51 -5.78
C LYS A 149 -14.70 -4.81 -4.54
N VAL A 150 -15.30 -3.65 -4.79
CA VAL A 150 -16.09 -2.88 -3.82
C VAL A 150 -17.51 -2.81 -4.35
N LYS A 151 -18.48 -3.14 -3.50
CA LYS A 151 -19.91 -2.97 -3.80
C LYS A 151 -20.55 -2.19 -2.66
N ILE A 152 -21.18 -1.09 -2.99
CA ILE A 152 -21.87 -0.23 -2.04
C ILE A 152 -23.36 -0.29 -2.37
N SER A 153 -24.17 -0.59 -1.37
CA SER A 153 -25.63 -0.49 -1.40
C SER A 153 -26.08 0.35 -0.21
N ASN A 154 -27.37 0.72 -0.17
CA ASN A 154 -27.88 1.69 0.81
C ASN A 154 -27.45 1.47 2.27
N ASN A 155 -27.34 0.20 2.72
CA ASN A 155 -26.99 -0.14 4.11
C ASN A 155 -25.84 -1.17 4.21
N LYS A 156 -25.13 -1.43 3.12
CA LYS A 156 -24.09 -2.46 3.12
C LYS A 156 -22.94 -2.09 2.20
N ILE A 157 -21.72 -2.23 2.73
CA ILE A 157 -20.47 -2.16 1.97
C ILE A 157 -19.89 -3.57 1.92
N SER A 158 -19.68 -4.10 0.73
CA SER A 158 -18.99 -5.38 0.51
C SER A 158 -17.63 -5.12 -0.09
N LEU A 159 -16.59 -5.64 0.56
CA LEU A 159 -15.19 -5.41 0.20
C LEU A 159 -14.52 -6.75 -0.11
N GLY A 160 -13.78 -6.80 -1.18
CA GLY A 160 -12.87 -7.91 -1.47
C GLY A 160 -11.69 -7.93 -0.48
N SER A 161 -11.13 -9.10 -0.22
CA SER A 161 -10.04 -9.27 0.75
C SER A 161 -8.75 -8.53 0.42
N SER A 162 -8.53 -8.21 -0.86
CA SER A 162 -7.37 -7.45 -1.33
C SER A 162 -7.64 -5.95 -1.52
N VAL A 163 -8.78 -5.44 -1.06
CA VAL A 163 -9.01 -4.00 -0.93
C VAL A 163 -8.02 -3.45 0.09
N THR A 164 -7.34 -2.36 -0.25
CA THR A 164 -6.36 -1.74 0.65
C THR A 164 -7.05 -0.97 1.78
N ILE A 165 -6.32 -0.76 2.86
CA ILE A 165 -6.82 0.03 4.00
C ILE A 165 -7.06 1.49 3.58
N GLU A 166 -6.22 2.06 2.72
CA GLU A 166 -6.44 3.41 2.20
C GLU A 166 -7.74 3.48 1.38
N THR A 167 -7.96 2.54 0.45
CA THR A 167 -9.21 2.48 -0.32
C THR A 167 -10.44 2.31 0.59
N PHE A 168 -10.33 1.51 1.65
CA PHE A 168 -11.42 1.39 2.63
C PHE A 168 -11.69 2.71 3.32
N LEU A 169 -10.65 3.41 3.75
CA LEU A 169 -10.72 4.71 4.41
C LEU A 169 -11.43 5.74 3.50
N GLU A 170 -11.01 5.86 2.24
CA GLU A 170 -11.65 6.73 1.24
C GLU A 170 -13.15 6.43 1.04
N ILE A 171 -13.53 5.15 1.04
CA ILE A 171 -14.94 4.74 0.85
C ILE A 171 -15.82 5.14 2.03
N ILE A 172 -15.31 5.09 3.25
CA ILE A 172 -16.10 5.30 4.47
C ILE A 172 -16.02 6.72 5.00
N GLU A 173 -15.13 7.57 4.48
CA GLU A 173 -14.89 8.94 4.97
C GLU A 173 -16.20 9.73 5.13
N ASP A 174 -17.07 9.73 4.12
CA ASP A 174 -18.35 10.42 4.15
C ASP A 174 -19.50 9.59 4.73
N LYS A 175 -19.28 8.33 5.05
CA LYS A 175 -20.33 7.37 5.43
C LYS A 175 -20.34 7.05 6.91
N ILE A 176 -19.18 6.96 7.51
CA ILE A 176 -18.98 6.57 8.90
C ILE A 176 -17.84 7.42 9.50
N PRO A 177 -18.03 8.74 9.60
CA PRO A 177 -16.97 9.67 10.04
C PRO A 177 -16.46 9.35 11.44
N GLU A 178 -17.24 8.67 12.29
CA GLU A 178 -16.89 8.35 13.67
C GLU A 178 -15.65 7.45 13.80
N ILE A 179 -15.35 6.64 12.78
CA ILE A 179 -14.20 5.72 12.81
C ILE A 179 -13.00 6.23 12.00
N ILE A 180 -13.15 7.35 11.30
CA ILE A 180 -12.11 7.87 10.40
C ILE A 180 -10.85 8.22 11.17
N GLU A 181 -10.95 8.92 12.30
CA GLU A 181 -9.80 9.30 13.11
C GLU A 181 -8.97 8.07 13.54
N THR A 182 -9.64 6.99 13.93
CA THR A 182 -8.97 5.73 14.31
C THR A 182 -8.21 5.13 13.12
N LEU A 183 -8.86 5.07 11.96
CA LEU A 183 -8.25 4.47 10.77
C LEU A 183 -7.19 5.34 10.10
N GLN A 184 -7.27 6.67 10.23
CA GLN A 184 -6.21 7.57 9.76
C GLN A 184 -4.90 7.39 10.55
N ARG A 185 -5.00 6.95 11.82
CA ARG A 185 -3.83 6.59 12.64
C ARG A 185 -3.28 5.19 12.35
N PHE A 186 -3.96 4.42 11.52
CA PHE A 186 -3.49 3.11 11.10
C PHE A 186 -2.27 3.26 10.16
N GLY A 187 -1.09 3.05 10.70
CA GLY A 187 0.15 3.12 9.93
C GLY A 187 0.34 4.45 9.17
N SER A 188 1.16 4.41 8.16
CA SER A 188 1.36 5.53 7.22
C SER A 188 0.60 5.29 5.90
N PRO A 189 0.44 6.31 5.04
CA PRO A 189 -0.13 6.12 3.70
C PRO A 189 0.58 5.04 2.89
N GLN A 190 1.90 4.91 3.02
CA GLN A 190 2.69 3.85 2.38
C GLN A 190 2.25 2.46 2.84
N ILE A 191 1.96 2.30 4.13
CA ILE A 191 1.44 1.05 4.70
C ILE A 191 -0.02 0.84 4.34
N ARG A 192 -0.88 1.88 4.45
CA ARG A 192 -2.31 1.78 4.13
C ARG A 192 -2.57 1.46 2.66
N ASN A 193 -1.74 1.98 1.74
CA ASN A 193 -1.82 1.68 0.31
C ASN A 193 -1.36 0.26 -0.07
N GLN A 194 -0.61 -0.41 0.81
CA GLN A 194 -0.15 -1.78 0.62
C GLN A 194 -0.97 -2.78 1.45
N GLY A 195 -1.18 -2.48 2.72
CA GLY A 195 -1.94 -3.33 3.64
C GLY A 195 -3.38 -3.53 3.16
N THR A 196 -3.88 -4.77 3.25
CA THR A 196 -5.21 -5.14 2.79
C THR A 196 -6.09 -5.56 3.96
N ILE A 197 -7.40 -5.42 3.79
CA ILE A 197 -8.38 -5.81 4.81
C ILE A 197 -8.21 -7.29 5.15
N GLY A 198 -8.19 -8.17 4.15
CA GLY A 198 -8.02 -9.60 4.35
C GLY A 198 -6.66 -9.96 4.97
N GLY A 199 -5.58 -9.30 4.53
CA GLY A 199 -4.25 -9.49 5.09
C GLY A 199 -4.20 -9.14 6.58
N ASN A 200 -4.74 -7.98 6.98
CA ASN A 200 -4.78 -7.55 8.38
C ASN A 200 -5.57 -8.54 9.27
N LEU A 201 -6.75 -8.96 8.81
CA LEU A 201 -7.57 -9.93 9.54
C LEU A 201 -6.87 -11.29 9.67
N CYS A 202 -6.25 -11.79 8.59
CA CYS A 202 -5.57 -13.09 8.59
C CYS A 202 -4.30 -13.10 9.45
N THR A 203 -3.60 -11.97 9.56
CA THR A 203 -2.44 -11.82 10.43
C THR A 203 -2.82 -11.92 11.90
N SER A 204 -4.05 -11.48 12.26
CA SER A 204 -4.58 -11.51 13.64
C SER A 204 -3.63 -10.88 14.66
N SER A 205 -3.01 -9.75 14.28
CA SER A 205 -2.10 -9.02 15.18
C SER A 205 -2.83 -8.62 16.47
N PRO A 206 -2.23 -8.83 17.66
CA PRO A 206 -2.81 -8.40 18.93
C PRO A 206 -2.96 -6.87 19.05
N ILE A 207 -2.28 -6.12 18.17
CA ILE A 207 -2.37 -4.66 18.08
C ILE A 207 -3.06 -4.21 16.77
N GLY A 208 -3.80 -5.10 16.11
CA GLY A 208 -4.47 -4.80 14.84
C GLY A 208 -5.74 -3.99 15.08
N ASP A 209 -5.84 -2.78 14.52
CA ASP A 209 -6.96 -1.86 14.73
C ASP A 209 -8.20 -2.19 13.89
N LEU A 210 -8.05 -2.92 12.79
CA LEU A 210 -9.15 -3.15 11.87
C LEU A 210 -10.19 -4.13 12.41
N ALA A 211 -9.77 -5.17 13.12
CA ALA A 211 -10.70 -6.18 13.64
C ALA A 211 -11.71 -5.59 14.64
N PRO A 212 -11.33 -4.76 15.64
CA PRO A 212 -12.27 -4.06 16.51
C PRO A 212 -13.24 -3.16 15.74
N VAL A 213 -12.77 -2.41 14.76
CA VAL A 213 -13.61 -1.54 13.91
C VAL A 213 -14.66 -2.37 13.18
N LEU A 214 -14.29 -3.47 12.56
CA LEU A 214 -15.23 -4.34 11.84
C LEU A 214 -16.23 -5.03 12.77
N LEU A 215 -15.84 -5.36 13.99
CA LEU A 215 -16.75 -5.90 15.02
C LEU A 215 -17.80 -4.87 15.42
N VAL A 216 -17.41 -3.63 15.70
CA VAL A 216 -18.34 -2.53 16.03
C VAL A 216 -19.32 -2.28 14.87
N LEU A 217 -18.87 -2.40 13.63
CA LEU A 217 -19.69 -2.28 12.43
C LEU A 217 -20.56 -3.52 12.16
N ASN A 218 -20.59 -4.50 13.05
CA ASN A 218 -21.33 -5.76 12.89
C ASN A 218 -21.05 -6.44 11.53
N SER A 219 -19.78 -6.48 11.15
CA SER A 219 -19.36 -7.01 9.85
C SER A 219 -19.42 -8.54 9.81
N SER A 220 -19.67 -9.08 8.64
CA SER A 220 -19.63 -10.51 8.36
C SER A 220 -18.51 -10.85 7.38
N LEU A 221 -17.91 -12.03 7.53
CA LEU A 221 -16.85 -12.53 6.65
C LEU A 221 -17.39 -13.68 5.79
N ASN A 222 -17.12 -13.61 4.49
CA ASN A 222 -17.28 -14.73 3.59
C ASN A 222 -15.93 -15.41 3.40
N ILE A 223 -15.79 -16.60 3.95
CA ILE A 223 -14.56 -17.39 3.86
C ILE A 223 -14.67 -18.32 2.66
N PHE A 224 -13.66 -18.29 1.81
CA PHE A 224 -13.54 -19.21 0.71
C PHE A 224 -12.82 -20.48 1.20
N GLY A 225 -13.53 -21.61 1.20
CA GLY A 225 -13.02 -22.90 1.63
C GLY A 225 -12.54 -23.79 0.49
N LYS A 226 -12.11 -25.00 0.86
CA LYS A 226 -11.72 -26.05 -0.09
C LYS A 226 -12.91 -26.85 -0.63
N ASP A 227 -14.10 -26.65 -0.07
CA ASP A 227 -15.34 -27.35 -0.39
C ASP A 227 -16.09 -26.70 -1.53
#